data_25adedff145502f8bf0c599777cb3488
#
_entry.id   25adedff145502f8bf0c599777cb3488
#
_cell.length_a   1.000
_cell.length_b   1.000
_cell.length_c   1.000
_cell.angle_alpha   90.00
_cell.angle_beta   90.00
_cell.angle_gamma   90.00
#
_symmetry.space_group_name_H-M   'P 1'
#
loop_
_entity.id
_entity.type
_entity.pdbx_description
1 polymer ?
#
loop_
_entity_poly.entity_id
_entity_poly.type
_entity_poly.pdbx_seq_one_letter_code
_entity_poly.pdbx_strand_id
1 'polypeptide(L)'
;MVDGEQIPDQPQPAKPRKPAKPRDPSLPPRITRGGDKRGRKRQPLSDSRSLRGMQTMRAPDYLIIGQIVCDIMPDGTGVLGGTALYSGLTAARLGARVGILTRGRYGETIDGVAVPSLEPYSDQITIITQEAESPTFFVNEYMGSRRTQTIRRWAGAIDLRGLPPHWANAEIIHLGPVAREIDTHQVLSLSPGFLGMTPQGWMREWPMERGGRVRHVPLRLPPELLARTDAIVVSDEEIAQARAAVTSVGQQRIGVVTLGPNGCNLLYGGHKADLPGYPVKTVDLTGAGDVFAAAFFTRAADRSISPVAAGRFANLVAALSLRGIGPDAIPPMAEIEQRYAEWEKETRG
;
A
#
# COMPACT_ATOMS: atom_id res chain seq x y z
N MET A 1 -71.87 -1.11 3.67
CA MET A 1 -71.34 0.22 3.32
C MET A 1 -69.82 0.09 3.56
N VAL A 2 -69.12 -0.15 2.47
CA VAL A 2 -67.66 -0.26 2.49
C VAL A 2 -67.20 0.48 1.24
N ASP A 3 -66.49 1.57 1.45
CA ASP A 3 -66.01 2.49 0.41
C ASP A 3 -64.91 1.86 -0.42
N GLY A 4 -65.05 2.00 -1.76
CA GLY A 4 -64.12 1.50 -2.74
C GLY A 4 -62.88 2.38 -2.86
N GLU A 5 -61.73 1.79 -2.76
CA GLU A 5 -60.43 2.39 -3.15
C GLU A 5 -60.22 2.32 -4.65
N GLN A 6 -60.05 3.49 -5.28
CA GLN A 6 -59.70 3.64 -6.70
C GLN A 6 -58.19 3.36 -6.89
N ILE A 7 -57.90 2.43 -7.80
CA ILE A 7 -56.55 2.11 -8.29
C ILE A 7 -56.17 3.14 -9.38
N PRO A 8 -55.01 3.80 -9.32
CA PRO A 8 -54.56 4.72 -10.36
C PRO A 8 -54.08 3.98 -11.62
N ASP A 9 -54.45 4.54 -12.75
CA ASP A 9 -54.24 4.11 -14.14
C ASP A 9 -52.74 3.94 -14.49
N GLN A 10 -52.43 2.84 -15.16
CA GLN A 10 -51.08 2.59 -15.69
C GLN A 10 -50.91 3.26 -17.07
N PRO A 11 -49.75 3.87 -17.38
CA PRO A 11 -49.52 4.47 -18.69
C PRO A 11 -49.30 3.40 -19.77
N GLN A 12 -49.95 3.60 -20.92
CA GLN A 12 -49.87 2.73 -22.10
C GLN A 12 -48.47 2.76 -22.76
N PRO A 13 -48.02 1.65 -23.36
CA PRO A 13 -46.73 1.57 -24.03
C PRO A 13 -46.72 2.34 -25.37
N ALA A 14 -45.62 3.06 -25.62
CA ALA A 14 -45.39 3.83 -26.83
C ALA A 14 -45.22 2.94 -28.06
N LYS A 15 -45.81 3.36 -29.20
CA LYS A 15 -45.74 2.66 -30.50
C LYS A 15 -44.31 2.63 -31.06
N PRO A 16 -43.89 1.53 -31.72
CA PRO A 16 -42.54 1.40 -32.28
C PRO A 16 -42.33 2.33 -33.49
N ARG A 17 -41.19 3.00 -33.54
CA ARG A 17 -40.75 3.82 -34.68
C ARG A 17 -40.30 2.92 -35.85
N LYS A 18 -40.69 3.26 -37.07
CA LYS A 18 -40.28 2.57 -38.29
C LYS A 18 -38.77 2.72 -38.54
N PRO A 19 -38.09 1.69 -39.07
CA PRO A 19 -36.66 1.77 -39.37
C PRO A 19 -36.39 2.72 -40.55
N ALA A 20 -35.30 3.50 -40.45
CA ALA A 20 -34.83 4.38 -41.52
C ALA A 20 -34.20 3.54 -42.65
N LYS A 21 -34.41 3.97 -43.90
CA LYS A 21 -33.84 3.35 -45.11
C LYS A 21 -32.30 3.50 -45.14
N PRO A 22 -31.59 2.50 -45.66
CA PRO A 22 -30.13 2.58 -45.81
C PRO A 22 -29.74 3.63 -46.85
N ARG A 23 -28.64 4.36 -46.58
CA ARG A 23 -28.05 5.35 -47.51
C ARG A 23 -27.24 4.67 -48.61
N ASP A 24 -27.34 5.22 -49.80
CA ASP A 24 -26.57 4.85 -50.99
C ASP A 24 -25.09 5.29 -50.84
N PRO A 25 -24.12 4.41 -51.06
CA PRO A 25 -22.68 4.70 -50.85
C PRO A 25 -22.02 5.48 -52.00
N SER A 26 -22.74 5.91 -53.04
CA SER A 26 -22.16 6.52 -54.26
C SER A 26 -22.16 8.07 -54.30
N LEU A 27 -22.58 8.77 -53.24
CA LEU A 27 -22.63 10.25 -53.28
C LEU A 27 -21.60 10.93 -52.37
N PRO A 28 -20.82 11.91 -52.88
CA PRO A 28 -19.81 12.62 -52.08
C PRO A 28 -20.45 13.58 -51.05
N PRO A 29 -19.73 13.97 -49.98
CA PRO A 29 -20.30 14.80 -48.92
C PRO A 29 -20.51 16.27 -49.37
N ARG A 30 -21.70 16.78 -49.08
CA ARG A 30 -22.10 18.17 -49.33
C ARG A 30 -21.45 19.09 -48.29
N ILE A 31 -20.59 20.02 -48.75
CA ILE A 31 -20.05 21.10 -47.95
C ILE A 31 -21.06 22.26 -47.94
N THR A 32 -21.61 22.58 -46.77
CA THR A 32 -22.39 23.82 -46.57
C THR A 32 -21.47 24.85 -45.88
N ARG A 33 -21.10 25.89 -46.66
CA ARG A 33 -20.58 27.13 -46.10
C ARG A 33 -21.74 27.95 -45.54
N GLY A 34 -21.65 28.33 -44.27
CA GLY A 34 -22.51 29.32 -43.65
C GLY A 34 -21.71 29.99 -42.55
N GLY A 35 -21.24 31.21 -42.79
CA GLY A 35 -20.52 32.00 -41.81
C GLY A 35 -21.47 32.69 -40.84
N ASP A 36 -21.09 32.83 -39.60
CA ASP A 36 -21.35 34.01 -38.80
C ASP A 36 -20.20 34.29 -37.81
N LYS A 37 -19.71 35.52 -37.84
CA LYS A 37 -18.66 36.07 -37.01
C LYS A 37 -19.31 36.57 -35.71
N ARG A 38 -19.06 35.96 -34.56
CA ARG A 38 -19.02 36.64 -33.26
C ARG A 38 -18.03 35.95 -32.37
N GLY A 39 -16.97 36.66 -32.01
CA GLY A 39 -15.86 36.18 -31.21
C GLY A 39 -16.27 35.82 -29.77
N ARG A 40 -16.11 34.58 -29.40
CA ARG A 40 -15.90 34.13 -28.03
C ARG A 40 -14.52 33.55 -27.94
N LYS A 41 -13.66 34.24 -27.21
CA LYS A 41 -12.34 33.74 -26.79
C LYS A 41 -12.57 32.43 -26.05
N ARG A 42 -12.23 31.29 -26.67
CA ARG A 42 -12.08 30.03 -25.99
C ARG A 42 -10.81 30.12 -25.15
N GLN A 43 -10.96 30.06 -23.81
CA GLN A 43 -9.82 29.77 -22.95
C GLN A 43 -9.34 28.36 -23.30
N PRO A 44 -8.04 28.14 -23.47
CA PRO A 44 -7.50 26.80 -23.63
C PRO A 44 -7.63 26.06 -22.30
N LEU A 45 -8.27 24.89 -22.35
CA LEU A 45 -8.33 23.92 -21.24
C LEU A 45 -6.89 23.61 -20.79
N SER A 46 -6.65 23.80 -19.49
CA SER A 46 -5.35 23.66 -18.83
C SER A 46 -4.95 22.19 -18.55
N ASP A 47 -5.26 21.26 -19.47
CA ASP A 47 -4.94 19.83 -19.27
C ASP A 47 -3.54 19.43 -19.73
N SER A 48 -2.81 20.29 -20.41
CA SER A 48 -1.45 19.97 -20.86
C SER A 48 -0.38 20.08 -19.76
N ARG A 49 -0.70 20.69 -18.60
CA ARG A 49 0.24 20.77 -17.47
C ARG A 49 0.28 19.51 -16.63
N SER A 50 -0.83 18.79 -16.47
CA SER A 50 -0.86 17.54 -15.68
C SER A 50 -0.12 16.40 -16.38
N LEU A 51 -0.28 16.25 -17.70
CA LEU A 51 0.40 15.21 -18.48
C LEU A 51 1.91 15.46 -18.64
N ARG A 52 2.36 16.73 -18.76
CA ARG A 52 3.79 17.06 -18.77
C ARG A 52 4.45 16.86 -17.40
N GLY A 53 3.74 17.11 -16.30
CA GLY A 53 4.23 16.82 -14.95
C GLY A 53 4.47 15.33 -14.70
N MET A 54 3.62 14.45 -15.22
CA MET A 54 3.78 13.00 -15.08
C MET A 54 4.93 12.42 -15.92
N GLN A 55 5.28 13.02 -17.06
CA GLN A 55 6.36 12.53 -17.93
C GLN A 55 7.78 12.89 -17.44
N THR A 56 7.91 13.84 -16.53
CA THR A 56 9.22 14.31 -16.02
C THR A 56 9.57 13.79 -14.62
N MET A 57 8.67 13.04 -13.94
CA MET A 57 8.98 12.49 -12.63
C MET A 57 9.93 11.29 -12.79
N ARG A 58 11.14 11.42 -12.25
CA ARG A 58 12.07 10.30 -12.12
C ARG A 58 11.40 9.12 -11.42
N ALA A 59 11.77 7.89 -11.79
CA ALA A 59 11.38 6.71 -11.02
C ALA A 59 11.74 6.89 -9.55
N PRO A 60 10.91 6.45 -8.61
CA PRO A 60 11.31 6.41 -7.20
C PRO A 60 12.45 5.40 -7.01
N ASP A 61 13.29 5.65 -6.05
CA ASP A 61 14.30 4.68 -5.61
C ASP A 61 13.61 3.53 -4.86
N TYR A 62 12.57 3.88 -4.09
CA TYR A 62 11.74 2.96 -3.33
C TYR A 62 10.26 3.13 -3.70
N LEU A 63 9.68 2.13 -4.35
CA LEU A 63 8.25 2.05 -4.64
C LEU A 63 7.58 1.11 -3.65
N ILE A 64 6.57 1.59 -2.95
CA ILE A 64 5.70 0.70 -2.19
C ILE A 64 4.32 0.60 -2.85
N ILE A 65 3.81 -0.62 -2.96
CA ILE A 65 2.47 -0.93 -3.47
C ILE A 65 1.68 -1.51 -2.31
N GLY A 66 0.58 -0.85 -1.93
CA GLY A 66 -0.28 -1.25 -0.84
C GLY A 66 -1.22 -0.14 -0.41
N GLN A 67 -2.22 -0.47 0.38
CA GLN A 67 -3.17 0.53 0.84
C GLN A 67 -2.64 1.32 2.04
N ILE A 68 -2.83 2.65 1.99
CA ILE A 68 -2.90 3.49 3.18
C ILE A 68 -4.30 3.30 3.75
N VAL A 69 -4.40 2.80 4.95
CA VAL A 69 -5.67 2.47 5.59
C VAL A 69 -6.07 3.54 6.60
N CYS A 70 -7.32 3.50 7.05
CA CYS A 70 -7.77 4.32 8.14
C CYS A 70 -8.28 3.42 9.27
N ASP A 71 -7.60 3.46 10.41
CA ASP A 71 -8.04 2.80 11.64
C ASP A 71 -9.09 3.68 12.32
N ILE A 72 -10.26 3.09 12.62
CA ILE A 72 -11.33 3.78 13.36
C ILE A 72 -11.07 3.55 14.84
N MET A 73 -10.82 4.63 15.54
CA MET A 73 -10.56 4.63 16.97
C MET A 73 -11.87 4.50 17.77
N PRO A 74 -11.82 4.11 19.06
CA PRO A 74 -13.02 3.96 19.91
C PRO A 74 -13.87 5.23 20.04
N ASP A 75 -13.29 6.42 19.90
CA ASP A 75 -13.97 7.70 19.89
C ASP A 75 -14.58 8.09 18.53
N GLY A 76 -14.44 7.22 17.51
CA GLY A 76 -14.92 7.44 16.16
C GLY A 76 -13.97 8.26 15.26
N THR A 77 -12.82 8.69 15.76
CA THR A 77 -11.81 9.37 14.93
C THR A 77 -11.11 8.39 13.99
N GLY A 78 -10.67 8.88 12.83
CA GLY A 78 -9.87 8.13 11.87
C GLY A 78 -8.38 8.42 12.06
N VAL A 79 -7.55 7.38 12.04
CA VAL A 79 -6.09 7.48 12.08
C VAL A 79 -5.51 6.77 10.86
N LEU A 80 -4.63 7.44 10.11
CA LEU A 80 -3.96 6.82 8.96
C LEU A 80 -2.92 5.81 9.42
N GLY A 81 -2.89 4.68 8.71
CA GLY A 81 -2.00 3.57 8.97
C GLY A 81 -1.74 2.73 7.73
N GLY A 82 -1.31 1.51 7.96
CA GLY A 82 -1.00 0.53 6.93
C GLY A 82 0.44 0.55 6.45
N THR A 83 0.85 -0.58 5.90
CA THR A 83 2.23 -0.83 5.46
C THR A 83 2.74 0.25 4.50
N ALA A 84 1.89 0.70 3.56
CA ALA A 84 2.31 1.69 2.56
C ALA A 84 2.76 3.01 3.20
N LEU A 85 2.06 3.50 4.22
CA LEU A 85 2.39 4.76 4.88
C LEU A 85 3.65 4.63 5.75
N TYR A 86 3.68 3.65 6.66
CA TYR A 86 4.82 3.47 7.58
C TYR A 86 6.11 3.14 6.83
N SER A 87 6.05 2.20 5.88
CA SER A 87 7.22 1.84 5.09
C SER A 87 7.67 2.97 4.17
N GLY A 88 6.72 3.68 3.54
CA GLY A 88 7.04 4.82 2.67
C GLY A 88 7.76 5.93 3.42
N LEU A 89 7.25 6.35 4.58
CA LEU A 89 7.88 7.37 5.41
C LEU A 89 9.23 6.92 5.96
N THR A 90 9.35 5.64 6.32
CA THR A 90 10.63 5.09 6.76
C THR A 90 11.67 5.19 5.65
N ALA A 91 11.37 4.72 4.44
CA ALA A 91 12.30 4.79 3.32
C ALA A 91 12.66 6.25 2.96
N ALA A 92 11.70 7.19 3.02
CA ALA A 92 11.95 8.61 2.79
C ALA A 92 12.91 9.20 3.83
N ARG A 93 12.72 8.90 5.12
CA ARG A 93 13.60 9.36 6.20
C ARG A 93 14.98 8.71 6.16
N LEU A 94 15.12 7.56 5.51
CA LEU A 94 16.39 6.92 5.17
C LEU A 94 17.04 7.49 3.90
N GLY A 95 16.44 8.54 3.29
CA GLY A 95 17.02 9.28 2.16
C GLY A 95 16.60 8.80 0.78
N ALA A 96 15.71 7.79 0.67
CA ALA A 96 15.19 7.34 -0.61
C ALA A 96 14.14 8.30 -1.19
N ARG A 97 14.08 8.44 -2.50
CA ARG A 97 12.93 9.03 -3.19
C ARG A 97 11.83 7.99 -3.25
N VAL A 98 10.73 8.27 -2.57
CA VAL A 98 9.67 7.29 -2.38
C VAL A 98 8.47 7.57 -3.28
N GLY A 99 7.96 6.51 -3.90
CA GLY A 99 6.65 6.44 -4.54
C GLY A 99 5.73 5.49 -3.80
N ILE A 100 4.48 5.87 -3.63
CA ILE A 100 3.42 4.98 -3.13
C ILE A 100 2.35 4.84 -4.21
N LEU A 101 1.98 3.60 -4.54
CA LEU A 101 0.74 3.31 -5.26
C LEU A 101 -0.27 2.73 -4.27
N THR A 102 -1.33 3.48 -4.05
CA THR A 102 -2.40 3.13 -3.11
C THR A 102 -3.78 3.28 -3.73
N ARG A 103 -4.81 2.85 -3.01
CA ARG A 103 -6.21 3.05 -3.40
C ARG A 103 -7.01 3.50 -2.19
N GLY A 104 -7.83 4.55 -2.36
CA GLY A 104 -8.64 5.09 -1.28
C GLY A 104 -9.16 6.48 -1.57
N ARG A 105 -9.74 7.10 -0.55
CA ARG A 105 -10.24 8.47 -0.53
C ARG A 105 -9.95 9.09 0.83
N TYR A 106 -9.35 10.29 0.85
CA TYR A 106 -8.77 10.87 2.04
C TYR A 106 -9.09 12.37 2.13
N GLY A 107 -8.99 12.96 3.33
CA GLY A 107 -9.16 14.38 3.55
C GLY A 107 -10.62 14.85 3.71
N GLU A 108 -11.55 13.93 3.94
CA GLU A 108 -12.97 14.25 4.11
C GLU A 108 -13.66 13.30 5.10
N THR A 109 -14.90 13.62 5.48
CA THR A 109 -15.69 12.74 6.35
C THR A 109 -16.42 11.70 5.50
N ILE A 110 -16.17 10.41 5.77
CA ILE A 110 -16.76 9.26 5.05
C ILE A 110 -17.42 8.35 6.10
N ASP A 111 -18.72 8.05 5.95
CA ASP A 111 -19.50 7.21 6.88
C ASP A 111 -19.42 7.66 8.34
N GLY A 112 -19.34 8.97 8.56
CA GLY A 112 -19.21 9.57 9.89
C GLY A 112 -17.80 9.53 10.49
N VAL A 113 -16.80 9.02 9.75
CA VAL A 113 -15.39 9.01 10.17
C VAL A 113 -14.65 10.16 9.48
N ALA A 114 -14.02 11.03 10.25
CA ALA A 114 -13.12 12.05 9.71
C ALA A 114 -11.82 11.36 9.24
N VAL A 115 -11.69 11.17 7.92
CA VAL A 115 -10.49 10.54 7.32
C VAL A 115 -9.43 11.63 7.13
N PRO A 116 -8.24 11.50 7.74
CA PRO A 116 -7.19 12.50 7.58
C PRO A 116 -6.71 12.65 6.14
N SER A 117 -6.18 13.85 5.80
CA SER A 117 -5.56 14.14 4.51
C SER A 117 -4.17 13.49 4.40
N LEU A 118 -3.77 13.17 3.15
CA LEU A 118 -2.41 12.74 2.82
C LEU A 118 -1.45 13.92 2.56
N GLU A 119 -1.98 15.15 2.51
CA GLU A 119 -1.20 16.36 2.21
C GLU A 119 0.03 16.56 3.13
N PRO A 120 -0.03 16.30 4.44
CA PRO A 120 1.14 16.46 5.32
C PRO A 120 2.36 15.61 4.92
N TYR A 121 2.19 14.60 4.10
CA TYR A 121 3.26 13.72 3.66
C TYR A 121 3.78 14.05 2.25
N SER A 122 3.16 15.00 1.55
CA SER A 122 3.42 15.31 0.13
C SER A 122 4.84 15.81 -0.14
N ASP A 123 5.48 16.44 0.83
CA ASP A 123 6.86 16.91 0.73
C ASP A 123 7.91 15.80 0.88
N GLN A 124 7.53 14.65 1.46
CA GLN A 124 8.41 13.52 1.73
C GLN A 124 8.26 12.40 0.71
N ILE A 125 7.03 12.18 0.23
CA ILE A 125 6.67 11.03 -0.61
C ILE A 125 5.74 11.43 -1.75
N THR A 126 5.90 10.79 -2.91
CA THR A 126 4.97 10.94 -4.04
C THR A 126 3.91 9.85 -3.94
N ILE A 127 2.63 10.24 -3.76
CA ILE A 127 1.52 9.29 -3.63
C ILE A 127 0.65 9.31 -4.88
N ILE A 128 0.50 8.16 -5.53
CA ILE A 128 -0.50 7.94 -6.57
C ILE A 128 -1.67 7.21 -5.91
N THR A 129 -2.80 7.90 -5.82
CA THR A 129 -4.02 7.34 -5.23
C THR A 129 -5.01 6.97 -6.33
N GLN A 130 -5.38 5.72 -6.43
CA GLN A 130 -6.50 5.27 -7.24
C GLN A 130 -7.82 5.53 -6.51
N GLU A 131 -8.80 6.05 -7.22
CA GLU A 131 -10.08 6.41 -6.62
C GLU A 131 -10.84 5.21 -6.06
N ALA A 132 -11.44 5.41 -4.88
CA ALA A 132 -12.39 4.51 -4.24
C ALA A 132 -13.43 5.33 -3.47
N GLU A 133 -14.51 4.70 -3.02
CA GLU A 133 -15.52 5.38 -2.18
C GLU A 133 -14.99 5.74 -0.79
N SER A 134 -14.01 4.97 -0.29
CA SER A 134 -13.37 5.18 1.02
C SER A 134 -11.97 4.58 1.03
N PRO A 135 -11.12 4.87 2.03
CA PRO A 135 -10.00 4.01 2.34
C PRO A 135 -10.51 2.67 2.87
N THR A 136 -9.64 1.67 3.00
CA THR A 136 -9.99 0.50 3.80
C THR A 136 -10.04 0.90 5.27
N PHE A 137 -11.21 0.73 5.88
CA PHE A 137 -11.43 1.00 7.29
C PHE A 137 -11.20 -0.26 8.13
N PHE A 138 -10.31 -0.14 9.10
CA PHE A 138 -10.13 -1.16 10.15
C PHE A 138 -10.70 -0.68 11.49
N VAL A 139 -11.25 -1.63 12.22
CA VAL A 139 -11.58 -1.50 13.65
C VAL A 139 -10.76 -2.55 14.39
N ASN A 140 -9.96 -2.10 15.35
CA ASN A 140 -9.13 -2.96 16.18
C ASN A 140 -9.68 -2.97 17.61
N GLU A 141 -10.08 -4.13 18.09
CA GLU A 141 -10.57 -4.34 19.44
C GLU A 141 -9.59 -5.20 20.24
N TYR A 142 -9.23 -4.77 21.42
CA TYR A 142 -8.30 -5.46 22.31
C TYR A 142 -9.03 -6.02 23.52
N MET A 143 -8.93 -7.33 23.74
CA MET A 143 -9.41 -8.02 24.93
C MET A 143 -8.21 -8.70 25.61
N GLY A 144 -7.59 -8.01 26.54
CA GLY A 144 -6.28 -8.41 27.10
C GLY A 144 -5.21 -8.43 26.03
N SER A 145 -4.51 -9.55 25.86
CA SER A 145 -3.50 -9.74 24.81
C SER A 145 -4.10 -10.12 23.43
N ARG A 146 -5.40 -10.39 23.36
CA ARG A 146 -6.06 -10.81 22.11
C ARG A 146 -6.55 -9.60 21.33
N ARG A 147 -6.00 -9.40 20.12
CA ARG A 147 -6.48 -8.42 19.12
C ARG A 147 -7.52 -9.09 18.22
N THR A 148 -8.67 -8.44 18.07
CA THR A 148 -9.66 -8.74 17.02
C THR A 148 -9.66 -7.61 16.02
N GLN A 149 -9.55 -7.95 14.74
CA GLN A 149 -9.53 -6.98 13.65
C GLN A 149 -10.76 -7.16 12.76
N THR A 150 -11.45 -6.08 12.47
CA THR A 150 -12.61 -6.05 11.57
C THR A 150 -12.35 -5.07 10.44
N ILE A 151 -12.62 -5.47 9.19
CA ILE A 151 -12.68 -4.56 8.06
C ILE A 151 -14.13 -4.08 7.94
N ARG A 152 -14.34 -2.78 8.17
CA ARG A 152 -15.66 -2.15 8.03
C ARG A 152 -15.98 -1.80 6.58
N ARG A 153 -14.99 -1.36 5.82
CA ARG A 153 -15.03 -1.12 4.37
C ARG A 153 -13.70 -1.50 3.74
N TRP A 154 -13.74 -1.92 2.50
CA TRP A 154 -12.57 -2.24 1.70
C TRP A 154 -12.49 -1.33 0.48
N ALA A 155 -11.35 -0.68 0.27
CA ALA A 155 -11.13 0.24 -0.85
C ALA A 155 -11.07 -0.46 -2.22
N GLY A 156 -10.99 -1.79 -2.25
CA GLY A 156 -10.86 -2.57 -3.48
C GLY A 156 -9.41 -2.88 -3.87
N ALA A 157 -9.25 -3.64 -4.95
CA ALA A 157 -7.95 -4.03 -5.48
C ALA A 157 -7.23 -2.84 -6.14
N ILE A 158 -5.91 -2.80 -6.01
CA ILE A 158 -5.03 -1.86 -6.71
C ILE A 158 -4.79 -2.39 -8.13
N ASP A 159 -5.02 -1.57 -9.15
CA ASP A 159 -4.74 -1.91 -10.54
C ASP A 159 -3.32 -1.46 -10.91
N LEU A 160 -2.40 -2.40 -11.08
CA LEU A 160 -1.00 -2.09 -11.43
C LEU A 160 -0.83 -1.50 -12.83
N ARG A 161 -1.84 -1.61 -13.71
CA ARG A 161 -1.83 -0.94 -15.02
C ARG A 161 -1.88 0.59 -14.90
N GLY A 162 -2.36 1.10 -13.77
CA GLY A 162 -2.32 2.54 -13.44
C GLY A 162 -0.96 3.03 -12.95
N LEU A 163 0.04 2.14 -12.81
CA LEU A 163 1.40 2.53 -12.43
C LEU A 163 2.11 3.22 -13.61
N PRO A 164 2.78 4.38 -13.42
CA PRO A 164 3.63 4.95 -14.46
C PRO A 164 4.67 3.92 -14.93
N PRO A 165 4.87 3.72 -16.24
CA PRO A 165 5.72 2.63 -16.74
C PRO A 165 7.16 2.64 -16.19
N HIS A 166 7.72 3.84 -15.95
CA HIS A 166 9.05 3.98 -15.40
C HIS A 166 9.15 3.62 -13.90
N TRP A 167 8.02 3.57 -13.16
CA TRP A 167 7.99 3.13 -11.77
C TRP A 167 8.06 1.61 -11.64
N ALA A 168 7.65 0.86 -12.67
CA ALA A 168 7.72 -0.59 -12.69
C ALA A 168 9.15 -1.15 -12.58
N ASN A 169 10.16 -0.30 -12.81
CA ASN A 169 11.58 -0.64 -12.73
C ASN A 169 12.29 0.12 -11.60
N ALA A 170 11.57 0.49 -10.54
CA ALA A 170 12.17 1.11 -9.35
C ALA A 170 13.29 0.21 -8.79
N GLU A 171 14.30 0.82 -8.16
CA GLU A 171 15.41 0.07 -7.57
C GLU A 171 14.89 -0.93 -6.52
N ILE A 172 14.00 -0.49 -5.65
CA ILE A 172 13.33 -1.33 -4.66
C ILE A 172 11.81 -1.26 -4.91
N ILE A 173 11.15 -2.41 -5.05
CA ILE A 173 9.70 -2.51 -4.97
C ILE A 173 9.33 -3.30 -3.72
N HIS A 174 8.54 -2.68 -2.86
CA HIS A 174 7.97 -3.30 -1.67
C HIS A 174 6.49 -3.61 -1.90
N LEU A 175 6.14 -4.89 -1.90
CA LEU A 175 4.75 -5.35 -1.92
C LEU A 175 4.25 -5.44 -0.48
N GLY A 176 3.41 -4.49 -0.10
CA GLY A 176 2.88 -4.37 1.27
C GLY A 176 1.35 -4.48 1.33
N PRO A 177 0.74 -5.60 0.90
CA PRO A 177 -0.70 -5.75 1.00
C PRO A 177 -1.14 -5.79 2.47
N VAL A 178 -2.25 -5.11 2.76
CA VAL A 178 -2.89 -5.13 4.10
C VAL A 178 -4.25 -5.81 4.09
N ALA A 179 -4.93 -5.85 2.93
CA ALA A 179 -6.29 -6.35 2.76
C ALA A 179 -6.52 -6.99 1.38
N ARG A 180 -5.62 -7.86 0.92
CA ARG A 180 -5.70 -8.59 -0.37
C ARG A 180 -5.85 -7.69 -1.60
N GLU A 181 -5.41 -6.47 -1.53
CA GLU A 181 -5.56 -5.46 -2.58
C GLU A 181 -4.59 -5.61 -3.75
N ILE A 182 -3.55 -6.44 -3.60
CA ILE A 182 -2.55 -6.65 -4.65
C ILE A 182 -2.79 -8.01 -5.31
N ASP A 183 -3.03 -8.00 -6.62
CA ASP A 183 -3.09 -9.20 -7.44
C ASP A 183 -1.67 -9.72 -7.72
N THR A 184 -1.37 -10.92 -7.22
CA THR A 184 -0.05 -11.56 -7.35
C THR A 184 0.37 -11.83 -8.78
N HIS A 185 -0.57 -12.00 -9.72
CA HIS A 185 -0.26 -12.20 -11.15
C HIS A 185 0.12 -10.89 -11.83
N GLN A 186 -0.52 -9.75 -11.48
CA GLN A 186 -0.13 -8.44 -12.01
C GLN A 186 1.29 -8.05 -11.57
N VAL A 187 1.73 -8.46 -10.38
CA VAL A 187 3.10 -8.21 -9.87
C VAL A 187 4.17 -8.77 -10.79
N LEU A 188 3.90 -9.84 -11.53
CA LEU A 188 4.86 -10.47 -12.43
C LEU A 188 5.29 -9.56 -13.60
N SER A 189 4.56 -8.47 -13.88
CA SER A 189 4.93 -7.45 -14.87
C SER A 189 5.97 -6.44 -14.37
N LEU A 190 6.22 -6.38 -13.05
CA LEU A 190 7.21 -5.48 -12.45
C LEU A 190 8.62 -6.04 -12.63
N SER A 191 9.63 -5.17 -12.71
CA SER A 191 11.04 -5.55 -12.92
C SER A 191 11.98 -4.72 -12.03
N PRO A 192 11.85 -4.81 -10.67
CA PRO A 192 12.71 -4.08 -9.76
C PRO A 192 14.14 -4.62 -9.71
N GLY A 193 15.07 -3.80 -9.20
CA GLY A 193 16.41 -4.26 -8.79
C GLY A 193 16.34 -5.16 -7.55
N PHE A 194 15.42 -4.88 -6.64
CA PHE A 194 15.15 -5.65 -5.42
C PHE A 194 13.63 -5.74 -5.16
N LEU A 195 13.11 -6.95 -4.99
CA LEU A 195 11.70 -7.21 -4.66
C LEU A 195 11.56 -7.67 -3.21
N GLY A 196 11.04 -6.78 -2.35
CA GLY A 196 10.68 -7.08 -0.96
C GLY A 196 9.18 -7.31 -0.79
N MET A 197 8.79 -8.11 0.19
CA MET A 197 7.37 -8.24 0.54
C MET A 197 7.12 -8.40 2.03
N THR A 198 6.01 -7.80 2.47
CA THR A 198 5.35 -8.03 3.75
C THR A 198 3.95 -8.59 3.47
N PRO A 199 3.77 -9.92 3.46
CA PRO A 199 2.63 -10.58 2.83
C PRO A 199 1.34 -10.57 3.67
N GLN A 200 1.26 -9.78 4.73
CA GLN A 200 0.19 -9.79 5.74
C GLN A 200 -1.21 -9.78 5.13
N GLY A 201 -1.48 -8.92 4.14
CA GLY A 201 -2.80 -8.81 3.53
C GLY A 201 -3.23 -10.06 2.78
N TRP A 202 -2.30 -10.81 2.18
CA TRP A 202 -2.61 -12.06 1.50
C TRP A 202 -2.97 -13.21 2.46
N MET A 203 -2.64 -13.06 3.74
CA MET A 203 -3.01 -14.00 4.81
C MET A 203 -4.29 -13.63 5.53
N ARG A 204 -5.01 -12.60 5.08
CA ARG A 204 -6.27 -12.13 5.66
C ARG A 204 -7.46 -12.51 4.78
N GLU A 205 -8.55 -12.91 5.42
CA GLU A 205 -9.81 -13.23 4.77
C GLU A 205 -10.98 -12.68 5.61
N TRP A 206 -11.98 -12.13 4.94
CA TRP A 206 -13.21 -11.60 5.54
C TRP A 206 -14.33 -11.62 4.50
N PRO A 207 -15.62 -11.43 4.88
CA PRO A 207 -16.73 -11.27 3.93
C PRO A 207 -16.58 -9.96 3.14
N MET A 208 -15.95 -10.00 1.95
CA MET A 208 -15.51 -8.82 1.19
C MET A 208 -16.63 -7.83 0.86
N GLU A 209 -17.84 -8.32 0.51
CA GLU A 209 -18.96 -7.50 0.06
C GLU A 209 -19.58 -6.62 1.17
N ARG A 210 -19.52 -7.07 2.41
CA ARG A 210 -20.19 -6.42 3.55
C ARG A 210 -19.25 -6.05 4.70
N GLY A 211 -17.96 -6.27 4.53
CA GLY A 211 -17.00 -6.18 5.62
C GLY A 211 -17.17 -7.31 6.65
N GLY A 212 -16.38 -7.29 7.67
CA GLY A 212 -16.46 -8.26 8.76
C GLY A 212 -15.13 -8.58 9.42
N ARG A 213 -15.20 -9.52 10.37
CA ARG A 213 -14.05 -9.94 11.14
C ARG A 213 -13.01 -10.62 10.26
N VAL A 214 -11.76 -10.20 10.40
CA VAL A 214 -10.61 -10.78 9.71
C VAL A 214 -10.28 -12.15 10.31
N ARG A 215 -10.05 -13.13 9.43
CA ARG A 215 -9.50 -14.44 9.76
C ARG A 215 -8.14 -14.59 9.09
N HIS A 216 -7.21 -15.25 9.75
CA HIS A 216 -5.93 -15.58 9.18
C HIS A 216 -6.01 -16.89 8.40
N VAL A 217 -5.44 -16.90 7.21
CA VAL A 217 -5.39 -18.05 6.30
C VAL A 217 -3.95 -18.31 5.85
N PRO A 218 -3.60 -19.54 5.45
CA PRO A 218 -2.27 -19.83 4.93
C PRO A 218 -1.90 -18.97 3.73
N LEU A 219 -0.67 -18.47 3.70
CA LEU A 219 -0.12 -17.73 2.57
C LEU A 219 0.01 -18.63 1.34
N ARG A 220 -0.58 -18.21 0.25
CA ARG A 220 -0.51 -18.88 -1.06
C ARG A 220 -0.05 -17.88 -2.09
N LEU A 221 1.17 -18.05 -2.59
CA LEU A 221 1.77 -17.21 -3.62
C LEU A 221 2.16 -18.07 -4.83
N PRO A 222 2.08 -17.53 -6.05
CA PRO A 222 2.62 -18.19 -7.25
C PRO A 222 4.09 -18.54 -7.06
N PRO A 223 4.54 -19.72 -7.47
CA PRO A 223 5.97 -20.12 -7.41
C PRO A 223 6.88 -19.11 -8.11
N GLU A 224 6.42 -18.55 -9.22
CA GLU A 224 7.14 -17.55 -10.02
C GLU A 224 7.39 -16.25 -9.21
N LEU A 225 6.42 -15.83 -8.39
CA LEU A 225 6.58 -14.68 -7.52
C LEU A 225 7.56 -14.98 -6.39
N LEU A 226 7.46 -16.15 -5.76
CA LEU A 226 8.41 -16.57 -4.72
C LEU A 226 9.84 -16.63 -5.25
N ALA A 227 10.05 -17.17 -6.46
CA ALA A 227 11.37 -17.27 -7.08
C ALA A 227 12.01 -15.91 -7.40
N ARG A 228 11.19 -14.87 -7.61
CA ARG A 228 11.64 -13.49 -7.90
C ARG A 228 11.80 -12.64 -6.65
N THR A 229 11.32 -13.09 -5.50
CA THR A 229 11.36 -12.34 -4.25
C THR A 229 12.76 -12.37 -3.65
N ASP A 230 13.36 -11.19 -3.44
CA ASP A 230 14.67 -11.05 -2.81
C ASP A 230 14.57 -11.13 -1.28
N ALA A 231 13.51 -10.58 -0.69
CA ALA A 231 13.28 -10.69 0.75
C ALA A 231 11.79 -10.77 1.11
N ILE A 232 11.47 -11.62 2.08
CA ILE A 232 10.14 -11.70 2.69
C ILE A 232 10.27 -11.46 4.21
N VAL A 233 9.47 -10.55 4.74
CA VAL A 233 9.43 -10.21 6.17
C VAL A 233 8.05 -10.52 6.72
N VAL A 234 7.99 -11.29 7.80
CA VAL A 234 6.77 -11.60 8.54
C VAL A 234 7.04 -11.47 10.05
N SER A 235 5.97 -11.37 10.85
CA SER A 235 6.07 -11.44 12.30
C SER A 235 6.00 -12.88 12.83
N ASP A 236 6.31 -13.07 14.11
CA ASP A 236 6.12 -14.33 14.84
C ASP A 236 4.65 -14.73 14.92
N GLU A 237 3.72 -13.77 14.91
CA GLU A 237 2.27 -14.02 14.83
C GLU A 237 1.85 -14.59 13.47
N GLU A 238 2.58 -14.26 12.40
CA GLU A 238 2.26 -14.60 11.02
C GLU A 238 2.99 -15.84 10.50
N ILE A 239 4.10 -16.24 11.16
CA ILE A 239 4.95 -17.34 10.66
C ILE A 239 4.21 -18.66 10.51
N ALA A 240 3.19 -18.91 11.32
CA ALA A 240 2.39 -20.14 11.21
C ALA A 240 1.73 -20.26 9.83
N GLN A 241 1.29 -19.14 9.23
CA GLN A 241 0.65 -19.06 7.92
C GLN A 241 1.66 -18.94 6.77
N ALA A 242 2.85 -18.36 7.02
CA ALA A 242 3.82 -18.00 5.99
C ALA A 242 5.07 -18.91 5.95
N ARG A 243 5.21 -19.90 6.85
CA ARG A 243 6.44 -20.68 7.03
C ARG A 243 7.02 -21.24 5.73
N ALA A 244 6.17 -21.82 4.88
CA ALA A 244 6.61 -22.41 3.62
C ALA A 244 7.23 -21.36 2.69
N ALA A 245 6.60 -20.17 2.57
CA ALA A 245 7.09 -19.08 1.74
C ALA A 245 8.39 -18.49 2.29
N VAL A 246 8.45 -18.21 3.60
CA VAL A 246 9.67 -17.70 4.27
C VAL A 246 10.83 -18.67 4.11
N THR A 247 10.58 -19.97 4.27
CA THR A 247 11.62 -21.00 4.08
C THR A 247 12.07 -21.07 2.62
N SER A 248 11.13 -21.09 1.67
CA SER A 248 11.44 -21.15 0.25
C SER A 248 12.29 -19.97 -0.22
N VAL A 249 11.90 -18.73 0.15
CA VAL A 249 12.65 -17.54 -0.17
C VAL A 249 14.00 -17.54 0.55
N GLY A 250 14.03 -17.85 1.84
CA GLY A 250 15.25 -17.80 2.66
C GLY A 250 16.32 -18.83 2.27
N GLN A 251 15.94 -19.95 1.65
CA GLN A 251 16.91 -20.93 1.11
C GLN A 251 17.76 -20.35 -0.03
N GLN A 252 17.22 -19.45 -0.83
CA GLN A 252 17.90 -18.90 -2.02
C GLN A 252 18.21 -17.41 -1.88
N ARG A 253 17.45 -16.70 -1.06
CA ARG A 253 17.44 -15.25 -0.85
C ARG A 253 17.34 -14.96 0.65
N ILE A 254 16.38 -14.10 1.08
CA ILE A 254 16.28 -13.68 2.47
C ILE A 254 14.85 -13.86 2.99
N GLY A 255 14.69 -14.69 4.02
CA GLY A 255 13.49 -14.81 4.84
C GLY A 255 13.74 -14.22 6.22
N VAL A 256 12.82 -13.40 6.72
CA VAL A 256 12.93 -12.74 8.03
C VAL A 256 11.67 -13.00 8.85
N VAL A 257 11.87 -13.31 10.13
CA VAL A 257 10.80 -13.37 11.12
C VAL A 257 11.11 -12.38 12.23
N THR A 258 10.32 -11.31 12.37
CA THR A 258 10.44 -10.35 13.47
C THR A 258 9.83 -10.92 14.74
N LEU A 259 10.49 -10.70 15.89
CA LEU A 259 10.16 -11.25 17.21
C LEU A 259 9.84 -10.15 18.23
N GLY A 260 9.33 -9.01 17.78
CA GLY A 260 9.07 -7.85 18.61
C GLY A 260 10.32 -7.38 19.37
N PRO A 261 10.29 -7.26 20.71
CA PRO A 261 11.43 -6.78 21.49
C PRO A 261 12.63 -7.74 21.45
N ASN A 262 12.44 -9.00 21.01
CA ASN A 262 13.49 -10.00 20.92
C ASN A 262 14.29 -9.91 19.60
N GLY A 263 13.93 -8.97 18.70
CA GLY A 263 14.65 -8.73 17.45
C GLY A 263 14.11 -9.56 16.28
N CYS A 264 14.97 -10.29 15.57
CA CYS A 264 14.53 -11.08 14.40
C CYS A 264 15.39 -12.31 14.15
N ASN A 265 14.79 -13.30 13.50
CA ASN A 265 15.49 -14.45 12.92
C ASN A 265 15.63 -14.24 11.41
N LEU A 266 16.82 -14.50 10.87
CA LEU A 266 17.15 -14.49 9.46
C LEU A 266 17.39 -15.91 8.95
N LEU A 267 16.87 -16.19 7.75
CA LEU A 267 17.26 -17.32 6.90
C LEU A 267 17.72 -16.72 5.56
N TYR A 268 18.99 -16.89 5.20
CA TYR A 268 19.55 -16.25 4.00
C TYR A 268 20.55 -17.16 3.28
N GLY A 269 20.24 -17.54 2.05
CA GLY A 269 21.03 -18.51 1.30
C GLY A 269 21.20 -19.84 2.02
N GLY A 270 20.19 -20.27 2.82
CA GLY A 270 20.24 -21.46 3.68
C GLY A 270 20.92 -21.25 5.04
N HIS A 271 21.62 -20.13 5.27
CA HIS A 271 22.22 -19.79 6.57
C HIS A 271 21.19 -19.20 7.52
N LYS A 272 21.41 -19.36 8.83
CA LYS A 272 20.55 -18.78 9.88
C LYS A 272 21.33 -17.81 10.75
N ALA A 273 20.65 -16.76 11.18
CA ALA A 273 21.16 -15.86 12.21
C ALA A 273 20.00 -15.36 13.09
N ASP A 274 20.24 -15.31 14.39
CA ASP A 274 19.35 -14.74 15.38
C ASP A 274 19.92 -13.40 15.81
N LEU A 275 19.18 -12.31 15.59
CA LEU A 275 19.62 -10.95 15.86
C LEU A 275 18.81 -10.38 17.03
N PRO A 276 19.48 -9.92 18.10
CA PRO A 276 18.80 -9.33 19.25
C PRO A 276 18.10 -8.03 18.86
N GLY A 277 17.01 -7.71 19.56
CA GLY A 277 16.36 -6.42 19.47
C GLY A 277 17.20 -5.29 20.08
N TYR A 278 16.93 -4.06 19.63
CA TYR A 278 17.47 -2.87 20.27
C TYR A 278 16.58 -2.49 21.47
N PRO A 279 17.13 -2.34 22.68
CA PRO A 279 16.35 -2.03 23.87
C PRO A 279 15.81 -0.59 23.81
N VAL A 280 14.49 -0.45 24.00
CA VAL A 280 13.81 0.85 23.98
C VAL A 280 12.61 0.85 24.92
N LYS A 281 12.28 2.03 25.48
CA LYS A 281 11.00 2.22 26.16
C LYS A 281 9.90 2.45 25.13
N THR A 282 9.02 1.49 24.97
CA THR A 282 7.94 1.51 24.00
C THR A 282 6.78 2.39 24.45
N VAL A 283 6.26 3.20 23.53
CA VAL A 283 5.05 4.03 23.66
C VAL A 283 3.92 3.45 22.80
N ASP A 284 4.19 3.16 21.52
CA ASP A 284 3.24 2.59 20.58
C ASP A 284 3.91 1.51 19.73
N LEU A 285 3.26 0.35 19.56
CA LEU A 285 3.76 -0.79 18.78
C LEU A 285 3.35 -0.74 17.30
N THR A 286 2.47 0.20 16.94
CA THR A 286 1.87 0.27 15.61
C THR A 286 2.92 0.58 14.54
N GLY A 287 2.92 -0.23 13.47
CA GLY A 287 3.81 -0.02 12.31
C GLY A 287 5.25 -0.48 12.49
N ALA A 288 5.66 -1.02 13.65
CA ALA A 288 7.03 -1.48 13.88
C ALA A 288 7.53 -2.48 12.84
N GLY A 289 6.69 -3.44 12.46
CA GLY A 289 7.02 -4.42 11.42
C GLY A 289 7.21 -3.79 10.03
N ASP A 290 6.41 -2.78 9.72
CA ASP A 290 6.49 -2.03 8.45
C ASP A 290 7.75 -1.16 8.41
N VAL A 291 8.08 -0.51 9.53
CA VAL A 291 9.33 0.25 9.71
C VAL A 291 10.54 -0.67 9.59
N PHE A 292 10.51 -1.83 10.26
CA PHE A 292 11.56 -2.84 10.14
C PHE A 292 11.75 -3.26 8.68
N ALA A 293 10.67 -3.63 7.99
CA ALA A 293 10.74 -4.12 6.62
C ALA A 293 11.33 -3.08 5.67
N ALA A 294 10.89 -1.82 5.75
CA ALA A 294 11.42 -0.74 4.92
C ALA A 294 12.89 -0.48 5.18
N ALA A 295 13.31 -0.41 6.44
CA ALA A 295 14.71 -0.23 6.81
C ALA A 295 15.56 -1.41 6.36
N PHE A 296 15.04 -2.64 6.50
CA PHE A 296 15.70 -3.85 6.04
C PHE A 296 15.89 -3.86 4.52
N PHE A 297 14.83 -3.61 3.74
CA PHE A 297 14.89 -3.64 2.28
C PHE A 297 15.81 -2.56 1.73
N THR A 298 15.79 -1.35 2.31
CA THR A 298 16.69 -0.26 1.93
C THR A 298 18.16 -0.63 2.09
N ARG A 299 18.50 -1.38 3.15
CA ARG A 299 19.90 -1.84 3.37
C ARG A 299 20.23 -3.10 2.60
N ALA A 300 19.30 -4.05 2.51
CA ALA A 300 19.53 -5.34 1.85
C ALA A 300 19.60 -5.25 0.32
N ALA A 301 19.05 -4.20 -0.27
CA ALA A 301 19.15 -3.91 -1.71
C ALA A 301 20.60 -3.57 -2.11
N ASP A 302 21.38 -2.98 -1.21
CA ASP A 302 22.82 -2.80 -1.39
C ASP A 302 23.55 -4.13 -1.12
N ARG A 303 23.99 -4.79 -2.18
CA ARG A 303 24.66 -6.10 -2.13
C ARG A 303 26.00 -6.07 -1.39
N SER A 304 26.56 -4.89 -1.09
CA SER A 304 27.76 -4.75 -0.26
C SER A 304 27.46 -4.91 1.23
N ILE A 305 26.18 -4.78 1.63
CA ILE A 305 25.72 -4.91 3.00
C ILE A 305 25.23 -6.35 3.25
N SER A 306 25.78 -7.00 4.28
CA SER A 306 25.33 -8.34 4.63
C SER A 306 23.87 -8.34 5.17
N PRO A 307 23.09 -9.42 4.96
CA PRO A 307 21.75 -9.54 5.53
C PRO A 307 21.72 -9.38 7.06
N VAL A 308 22.79 -9.79 7.75
CA VAL A 308 22.95 -9.62 9.21
C VAL A 308 23.08 -8.14 9.58
N ALA A 309 23.90 -7.38 8.85
CA ALA A 309 24.05 -5.93 9.09
C ALA A 309 22.74 -5.18 8.78
N ALA A 310 22.04 -5.55 7.68
CA ALA A 310 20.72 -5.01 7.35
C ALA A 310 19.69 -5.29 8.45
N GLY A 311 19.66 -6.51 9.01
CA GLY A 311 18.78 -6.89 10.09
C GLY A 311 19.04 -6.15 11.41
N ARG A 312 20.30 -5.97 11.78
CA ARG A 312 20.68 -5.15 12.97
C ARG A 312 20.21 -3.71 12.79
N PHE A 313 20.50 -3.11 11.64
CA PHE A 313 20.04 -1.76 11.33
C PHE A 313 18.52 -1.64 11.42
N ALA A 314 17.79 -2.59 10.82
CA ALA A 314 16.33 -2.60 10.83
C ALA A 314 15.75 -2.75 12.25
N ASN A 315 16.33 -3.60 13.10
CA ASN A 315 15.95 -3.72 14.52
C ASN A 315 16.07 -2.39 15.27
N LEU A 316 17.16 -1.65 15.04
CA LEU A 316 17.35 -0.33 15.65
C LEU A 316 16.30 0.68 15.15
N VAL A 317 16.10 0.80 13.82
CA VAL A 317 15.16 1.78 13.25
C VAL A 317 13.75 1.50 13.74
N ALA A 318 13.32 0.23 13.73
CA ALA A 318 12.03 -0.18 14.25
C ALA A 318 11.88 0.14 15.74
N ALA A 319 12.88 -0.16 16.56
CA ALA A 319 12.84 0.15 17.99
C ALA A 319 12.74 1.66 18.25
N LEU A 320 13.49 2.47 17.52
CA LEU A 320 13.44 3.93 17.68
C LEU A 320 12.08 4.52 17.33
N SER A 321 11.37 3.96 16.34
CA SER A 321 10.02 4.42 15.97
C SER A 321 8.96 4.16 17.04
N LEU A 322 9.22 3.23 17.97
CA LEU A 322 8.28 2.89 19.05
C LEU A 322 8.27 3.90 20.22
N ARG A 323 9.13 4.93 20.20
CA ARG A 323 9.24 5.94 21.27
C ARG A 323 8.18 7.03 21.20
N GLY A 324 7.35 7.04 20.16
CA GLY A 324 6.24 7.98 19.97
C GLY A 324 5.03 7.28 19.36
N ILE A 325 4.02 8.06 18.99
CA ILE A 325 2.75 7.58 18.43
C ILE A 325 2.71 7.83 16.91
N GLY A 326 2.30 6.82 16.15
CA GLY A 326 2.03 6.93 14.73
C GLY A 326 3.29 7.10 13.86
N PRO A 327 3.13 7.38 12.56
CA PRO A 327 4.23 7.44 11.60
C PRO A 327 5.19 8.62 11.82
N ASP A 328 4.77 9.66 12.54
CA ASP A 328 5.63 10.80 12.85
C ASP A 328 6.74 10.46 13.84
N ALA A 329 6.58 9.39 14.60
CA ALA A 329 7.60 8.88 15.53
C ALA A 329 8.80 8.21 14.86
N ILE A 330 8.76 7.91 13.55
CA ILE A 330 9.90 7.38 12.82
C ILE A 330 11.03 8.41 12.85
N PRO A 331 12.24 8.07 13.35
CA PRO A 331 13.31 9.05 13.52
C PRO A 331 13.93 9.49 12.18
N PRO A 332 14.54 10.70 12.12
CA PRO A 332 15.31 11.14 10.96
C PRO A 332 16.63 10.41 10.86
N MET A 333 17.22 10.35 9.65
CA MET A 333 18.47 9.61 9.36
C MET A 333 19.61 9.98 10.30
N ALA A 334 19.80 11.26 10.61
CA ALA A 334 20.89 11.71 11.49
C ALA A 334 20.82 11.08 12.90
N GLU A 335 19.61 10.93 13.47
CA GLU A 335 19.42 10.27 14.74
C GLU A 335 19.69 8.76 14.65
N ILE A 336 19.21 8.13 13.55
CA ILE A 336 19.44 6.71 13.29
C ILE A 336 20.95 6.41 13.21
N GLU A 337 21.70 7.19 12.41
CA GLU A 337 23.14 7.01 12.24
C GLU A 337 23.91 7.17 13.55
N GLN A 338 23.57 8.20 14.34
CA GLN A 338 24.17 8.41 15.64
C GLN A 338 23.96 7.19 16.55
N ARG A 339 22.71 6.75 16.69
CA ARG A 339 22.35 5.62 17.55
C ARG A 339 22.94 4.30 17.07
N TYR A 340 22.99 4.10 15.75
CA TYR A 340 23.59 2.90 15.18
C TYR A 340 25.09 2.83 15.47
N ALA A 341 25.81 3.94 15.32
CA ALA A 341 27.23 4.00 15.64
C ALA A 341 27.51 3.79 17.13
N GLU A 342 26.66 4.29 18.02
CA GLU A 342 26.76 4.06 19.47
C GLU A 342 26.58 2.57 19.78
N TRP A 343 25.52 1.96 19.26
CA TRP A 343 25.20 0.55 19.48
C TRP A 343 26.25 -0.42 18.93
N GLU A 344 26.81 -0.14 17.76
CA GLU A 344 27.90 -0.96 17.21
C GLU A 344 29.17 -0.94 18.12
N LYS A 345 29.46 0.17 18.76
CA LYS A 345 30.60 0.26 19.72
C LYS A 345 30.32 -0.59 20.97
N GLU A 346 29.10 -0.52 21.52
CA GLU A 346 28.70 -1.28 22.70
C GLU A 346 28.68 -2.79 22.46
N THR A 347 28.36 -3.23 21.25
CA THR A 347 28.24 -4.66 20.91
C THR A 347 29.57 -5.29 20.47
N ARG A 348 30.63 -4.49 20.22
CA ARG A 348 32.00 -4.97 19.87
C ARG A 348 32.96 -4.97 21.05
N GLY A 349 32.63 -4.31 22.16
CA GLY A 349 33.39 -4.28 23.42
C GLY A 349 32.90 -5.34 24.38
#